data_de1f003201e9a2bd93ee9f95aaedbfad
#
_entry.id   de1f003201e9a2bd93ee9f95aaedbfad
#
_cell.length_a   1.000
_cell.length_b   1.000
_cell.length_c   1.000
_cell.angle_alpha   90.00
_cell.angle_beta   90.00
_cell.angle_gamma   90.00
#
_symmetry.space_group_name_H-M   'P 1'
#
loop_
_entity.id
_entity.type
_entity.pdbx_description
1 polymer ?
#
loop_
_entity_poly.entity_id
_entity_poly.type
_entity_poly.pdbx_seq_one_letter_code
_entity_poly.pdbx_strand_id
1 'polypeptide(L)'
;MTFTKETLPQFEAIFKKHEKAIGGQSGCFHVELVKDSINPLVRATVSRWDSEESLNDYRKSELFGEVWPETKRLFAAAPEVLSYINLS
;
A
#
# COMPACT_ATOMS: atom_id res chain seq x y z
N MET A 1 -3.17 -3.32 7.92
CA MET A 1 -3.28 -4.66 7.29
C MET A 1 -2.70 -5.70 8.24
N THR A 2 -3.47 -6.72 8.54
CA THR A 2 -3.05 -7.81 9.41
C THR A 2 -2.89 -9.09 8.59
N PHE A 3 -1.79 -9.79 8.79
CA PHE A 3 -1.46 -11.01 8.04
C PHE A 3 -1.23 -12.17 9.00
N THR A 4 -1.14 -13.38 8.45
CA THR A 4 -0.66 -14.56 9.18
C THR A 4 0.85 -14.68 8.97
N LYS A 5 1.49 -15.61 9.72
CA LYS A 5 2.91 -15.91 9.53
C LYS A 5 3.22 -16.39 8.11
N GLU A 6 2.26 -17.09 7.49
CA GLU A 6 2.40 -17.63 6.15
C GLU A 6 2.19 -16.59 5.07
N THR A 7 1.23 -15.67 5.27
CA THR A 7 0.87 -14.69 4.25
C THR A 7 1.72 -13.42 4.29
N LEU A 8 2.32 -13.09 5.43
CA LEU A 8 3.14 -11.88 5.56
C LEU A 8 4.33 -11.83 4.57
N PRO A 9 5.15 -12.90 4.44
CA PRO A 9 6.22 -12.88 3.44
C PRO A 9 5.72 -12.75 2.01
N GLN A 10 4.53 -13.30 1.70
CA GLN A 10 3.92 -13.18 0.39
C GLN A 10 3.54 -11.73 0.09
N PHE A 11 2.95 -11.03 1.08
CA PHE A 11 2.61 -9.62 0.94
C PHE A 11 3.87 -8.76 0.76
N GLU A 12 4.90 -8.98 1.57
CA GLU A 12 6.14 -8.22 1.47
C GLU A 12 6.80 -8.38 0.10
N ALA A 13 6.73 -9.57 -0.48
CA ALA A 13 7.23 -9.81 -1.84
C ALA A 13 6.42 -9.06 -2.90
N ILE A 14 5.10 -9.04 -2.76
CA ILE A 14 4.21 -8.29 -3.67
C ILE A 14 4.51 -6.79 -3.57
N PHE A 15 4.61 -6.26 -2.36
CA PHE A 15 4.90 -4.84 -2.17
C PHE A 15 6.26 -4.47 -2.77
N LYS A 16 7.29 -5.25 -2.49
CA LYS A 16 8.63 -5.00 -3.01
C LYS A 16 8.67 -5.02 -4.53
N LYS A 17 7.91 -5.90 -5.14
CA LYS A 17 7.81 -6.01 -6.59
C LYS A 17 7.19 -4.76 -7.21
N HIS A 18 6.19 -4.17 -6.56
CA HIS A 18 5.41 -3.05 -7.11
C HIS A 18 5.76 -1.68 -6.52
N GLU A 19 6.64 -1.62 -5.52
CA GLU A 19 6.97 -0.39 -4.81
C GLU A 19 7.39 0.75 -5.73
N LYS A 20 8.30 0.48 -6.66
CA LYS A 20 8.79 1.49 -7.60
C LYS A 20 7.69 1.99 -8.54
N ALA A 21 6.84 1.08 -9.00
CA ALA A 21 5.75 1.42 -9.90
C ALA A 21 4.71 2.28 -9.19
N ILE A 22 4.42 2.00 -7.92
CA ILE A 22 3.50 2.80 -7.11
C ILE A 22 4.10 4.18 -6.85
N GLY A 23 5.35 4.24 -6.41
CA GLY A 23 6.05 5.50 -6.15
C GLY A 23 6.28 6.34 -7.39
N GLY A 24 6.25 5.74 -8.58
CA GLY A 24 6.37 6.42 -9.85
C GLY A 24 5.07 6.93 -10.44
N GLN A 25 3.94 6.74 -9.77
CA GLN A 25 2.66 7.26 -10.24
C GLN A 25 2.64 8.78 -10.22
N SER A 26 1.95 9.38 -11.19
CA SER A 26 1.83 10.83 -11.29
C SER A 26 1.24 11.42 -10.01
N GLY A 27 1.93 12.39 -9.43
CA GLY A 27 1.52 13.04 -8.20
C GLY A 27 1.88 12.31 -6.91
N CYS A 28 2.51 11.15 -7.00
CA CYS A 28 2.97 10.42 -5.82
C CYS A 28 4.36 10.92 -5.41
N PHE A 29 4.47 11.44 -4.20
CA PHE A 29 5.75 11.90 -3.64
C PHE A 29 6.48 10.81 -2.88
N HIS A 30 5.74 9.90 -2.25
CA HIS A 30 6.33 8.92 -1.37
C HIS A 30 5.37 7.76 -1.14
N VAL A 31 5.92 6.56 -1.06
CA VAL A 31 5.21 5.37 -0.61
C VAL A 31 6.17 4.57 0.26
N GLU A 32 5.69 4.11 1.42
CA GLU A 32 6.50 3.28 2.31
C GLU A 32 5.65 2.22 2.98
N LEU A 33 6.31 1.13 3.34
CA LEU A 33 5.72 0.07 4.15
C LEU A 33 6.27 0.20 5.56
N VAL A 34 5.36 0.26 6.55
CA VAL A 34 5.74 0.35 7.95
C VAL A 34 5.17 -0.82 8.72
N LYS A 35 5.85 -1.15 9.81
CA LYS A 35 5.50 -2.24 10.71
C LYS A 35 4.90 -1.66 11.98
N ASP A 36 3.86 -2.31 12.53
CA ASP A 36 3.36 -1.94 13.84
C ASP A 36 4.45 -2.19 14.90
N SER A 37 4.58 -1.27 15.86
CA SER A 37 5.62 -1.37 16.89
C SER A 37 5.40 -2.49 17.89
N ILE A 38 4.18 -3.00 17.99
CA ILE A 38 3.78 -3.99 18.99
C ILE A 38 3.46 -5.34 18.32
N ASN A 39 2.60 -5.32 17.29
CA ASN A 39 2.16 -6.54 16.62
C ASN A 39 3.00 -6.83 15.37
N PRO A 40 3.83 -7.91 15.38
CA PRO A 40 4.73 -8.20 14.26
C PRO A 40 4.04 -8.65 12.98
N LEU A 41 2.73 -8.92 13.02
CA LEU A 41 1.96 -9.36 11.86
C LEU A 41 1.16 -8.21 11.22
N VAL A 42 1.27 -7.01 11.77
CA VAL A 42 0.57 -5.84 11.24
C VAL A 42 1.52 -4.97 10.41
N ARG A 43 1.06 -4.60 9.21
CA ARG A 43 1.76 -3.69 8.31
C ARG A 43 0.82 -2.59 7.86
N ALA A 44 1.36 -1.42 7.60
CA ALA A 44 0.61 -0.32 6.99
C ALA A 44 1.41 0.25 5.82
N THR A 45 0.69 0.64 4.77
CA THR A 45 1.28 1.37 3.65
C THR A 45 0.95 2.84 3.84
N VAL A 46 1.99 3.69 3.83
CA VAL A 46 1.83 5.14 3.95
C VAL A 46 2.22 5.75 2.61
N SER A 47 1.36 6.58 2.05
CA SER A 47 1.63 7.26 0.80
C SER A 47 1.31 8.74 0.89
N ARG A 48 2.07 9.57 0.14
CA ARG A 48 1.89 11.02 0.08
C ARG A 48 1.70 11.44 -1.36
N TRP A 49 0.71 12.30 -1.59
CA TRP A 49 0.27 12.70 -2.92
C TRP A 49 0.16 14.22 -3.03
N ASP A 50 0.29 14.74 -4.26
CA ASP A 50 0.15 16.17 -4.51
C ASP A 50 -1.30 16.65 -4.41
N SER A 51 -2.25 15.77 -4.67
CA SER A 51 -3.68 16.08 -4.63
C SER A 51 -4.51 14.83 -4.44
N GLU A 52 -5.75 15.02 -4.02
CA GLU A 52 -6.74 13.95 -3.94
C GLU A 52 -7.05 13.37 -5.32
N GLU A 53 -7.03 14.21 -6.35
CA GLU A 53 -7.25 13.78 -7.73
C GLU A 53 -6.20 12.75 -8.18
N SER A 54 -4.92 13.01 -7.91
CA SER A 54 -3.84 12.09 -8.24
C SER A 54 -3.99 10.76 -7.51
N LEU A 55 -4.38 10.78 -6.24
CA LEU A 55 -4.63 9.57 -5.46
C LEU A 55 -5.79 8.77 -6.05
N ASN A 56 -6.88 9.44 -6.44
CA ASN A 56 -8.03 8.78 -7.03
C ASN A 56 -7.70 8.18 -8.40
N ASP A 57 -6.87 8.88 -9.19
CA ASP A 57 -6.40 8.37 -10.49
C ASP A 57 -5.59 7.08 -10.29
N TYR A 58 -4.74 7.03 -9.27
CA TYR A 58 -4.01 5.82 -8.95
C TYR A 58 -4.96 4.67 -8.57
N ARG A 59 -5.98 4.93 -7.75
CA ARG A 59 -6.97 3.92 -7.35
C ARG A 59 -7.75 3.36 -8.53
N LYS A 60 -7.85 4.09 -9.63
CA LYS A 60 -8.51 3.65 -10.86
C LYS A 60 -7.54 3.04 -11.86
N SER A 61 -6.24 3.03 -11.58
CA SER A 61 -5.21 2.57 -12.51
C SER A 61 -5.19 1.05 -12.64
N GLU A 62 -4.63 0.57 -13.75
CA GLU A 62 -4.40 -0.85 -13.97
C GLU A 62 -3.48 -1.44 -12.90
N LEU A 63 -2.47 -0.66 -12.49
CA LEU A 63 -1.54 -1.09 -11.46
C LEU A 63 -2.27 -1.41 -10.15
N PHE A 64 -3.14 -0.50 -9.70
CA PHE A 64 -3.92 -0.73 -8.48
C PHE A 64 -4.84 -1.94 -8.63
N GLY A 65 -5.49 -2.08 -9.78
CA GLY A 65 -6.34 -3.22 -10.08
C GLY A 65 -5.61 -4.55 -10.12
N GLU A 66 -4.31 -4.54 -10.37
CA GLU A 66 -3.45 -5.72 -10.35
C GLU A 66 -2.95 -6.04 -8.94
N VAL A 67 -2.47 -5.02 -8.22
CA VAL A 67 -1.85 -5.19 -6.90
C VAL A 67 -2.87 -5.45 -5.79
N TRP A 68 -3.96 -4.70 -5.79
CA TRP A 68 -4.92 -4.71 -4.68
C TRP A 68 -5.62 -6.05 -4.48
N PRO A 69 -6.16 -6.72 -5.52
CA PRO A 69 -6.79 -8.02 -5.32
C PRO A 69 -5.83 -9.08 -4.78
N GLU A 70 -4.58 -9.11 -5.24
CA GLU A 70 -3.57 -10.03 -4.72
C GLU A 70 -3.27 -9.79 -3.26
N THR A 71 -3.14 -8.52 -2.87
CA THR A 71 -2.87 -8.13 -1.49
C THR A 71 -4.06 -8.46 -0.59
N LYS A 72 -5.26 -8.11 -1.04
CA LYS A 72 -6.50 -8.27 -0.28
C LYS A 72 -6.74 -9.72 0.15
N ARG A 73 -6.43 -10.69 -0.71
CA ARG A 73 -6.65 -12.10 -0.39
C ARG A 73 -5.71 -12.64 0.70
N LEU A 74 -4.64 -11.90 1.03
CA LEU A 74 -3.67 -12.29 2.05
C LEU A 74 -4.02 -11.77 3.44
N PHE A 75 -5.03 -10.92 3.57
CA PHE A 75 -5.40 -10.32 4.86
C PHE A 75 -6.00 -11.35 5.81
N ALA A 76 -5.61 -11.28 7.08
CA ALA A 76 -6.24 -12.02 8.17
C ALA A 76 -7.35 -11.21 8.85
N ALA A 77 -7.39 -9.88 8.63
CA ALA A 77 -8.36 -8.97 9.20
C ALA A 77 -8.61 -7.82 8.24
N ALA A 78 -9.63 -6.98 8.52
CA ALA A 78 -9.94 -5.82 7.69
C ALA A 78 -8.72 -4.91 7.53
N PRO A 79 -8.43 -4.40 6.31
CA PRO A 79 -7.27 -3.59 6.05
C PRO A 79 -7.42 -2.16 6.58
N GLU A 80 -6.27 -1.58 7.01
CA GLU A 80 -6.14 -0.17 7.26
C GLU A 80 -5.14 0.40 6.26
N VAL A 81 -5.53 1.45 5.56
CA VAL A 81 -4.68 2.13 4.58
C VAL A 81 -4.65 3.62 4.91
N LEU A 82 -3.44 4.16 5.04
CA LEU A 82 -3.23 5.57 5.35
C LEU A 82 -2.66 6.27 4.11
N SER A 83 -3.39 7.28 3.64
CA SER A 83 -2.95 8.11 2.52
C SER A 83 -3.00 9.57 2.94
N TYR A 84 -1.99 10.33 2.57
CA TYR A 84 -1.86 11.73 2.96
C TYR A 84 -1.75 12.62 1.74
N ILE A 85 -2.37 13.79 1.83
CA ILE A 85 -2.26 14.82 0.81
C ILE A 85 -1.30 15.89 1.33
N ASN A 86 -0.31 16.23 0.50
CA ASN A 86 0.69 17.21 0.86
C ASN A 86 0.09 18.61 0.73
N LEU A 87 0.18 19.42 1.79
CA LEU A 87 -0.36 20.78 1.80
C LEU A 87 0.67 21.86 1.52
N SER A 88 1.94 21.52 1.50
CA SER A 88 3.00 22.50 1.30
C SER A 88 4.11 22.00 0.40
#